data_c1a8316c3975eb072d1a6b41ee9260e6
#
_entry.id   c1a8316c3975eb072d1a6b41ee9260e6
#
_cell.length_a   1.000
_cell.length_b   1.000
_cell.length_c   1.000
_cell.angle_alpha   90.00
_cell.angle_beta   90.00
_cell.angle_gamma   90.00
#
_symmetry.space_group_name_H-M   'P 1'
#
loop_
_entity.id
_entity.type
_entity.pdbx_description
1 polymer ?
#
loop_
_entity_poly.entity_id
_entity_poly.type
_entity_poly.pdbx_seq_one_letter_code
_entity_poly.pdbx_strand_id
1 'polypeptide(L)'
;SIYTVDVTKPEGEKITILKMADNRPFDENKTYKVALNSYRGNGGGELLTKGAGIPQDELKSRIIHSTDKDLRYYMIQYIKEKGVLSPQPLNQWQMIPQDWTRPAAERDCKFLFGE
;
A
#
# COMPACT_ATOMS: atom_id res chain seq x y z
N SER A 1 0.15 0.52 8.42
CA SER A 1 -1.03 1.32 8.80
C SER A 1 -2.32 0.53 8.58
N ILE A 2 -3.35 0.87 9.35
CA ILE A 2 -4.71 0.37 9.19
C ILE A 2 -5.53 1.51 8.60
N TYR A 3 -6.23 1.26 7.49
CA TYR A 3 -6.92 2.32 6.76
C TYR A 3 -8.21 1.83 6.10
N THR A 4 -9.07 2.78 5.74
CA THR A 4 -10.27 2.53 4.94
C THR A 4 -10.17 3.23 3.59
N VAL A 5 -10.84 2.65 2.59
CA VAL A 5 -11.05 3.25 1.28
C VAL A 5 -12.54 3.49 1.10
N ASP A 6 -12.95 4.75 1.19
CA ASP A 6 -14.35 5.15 1.05
C ASP A 6 -14.68 5.41 -0.42
N VAL A 7 -15.46 4.50 -1.02
CA VAL A 7 -15.80 4.57 -2.44
C VAL A 7 -16.78 5.70 -2.77
N THR A 8 -17.45 6.27 -1.77
CA THR A 8 -18.38 7.39 -1.96
C THR A 8 -17.67 8.73 -2.09
N LYS A 9 -16.40 8.81 -1.68
CA LYS A 9 -15.60 10.02 -1.70
C LYS A 9 -15.03 10.31 -3.10
N PRO A 10 -14.76 11.57 -3.42
CA PRO A 10 -14.11 11.92 -4.68
C PRO A 10 -12.67 11.40 -4.75
N GLU A 11 -12.10 11.45 -5.95
CA GLU A 11 -10.69 11.13 -6.17
C GLU A 11 -9.78 12.00 -5.29
N GLY A 12 -8.76 11.39 -4.71
CA GLY A 12 -7.83 12.05 -3.78
C GLY A 12 -8.27 12.07 -2.31
N GLU A 13 -9.56 11.81 -2.01
CA GLU A 13 -10.11 11.89 -0.64
C GLU A 13 -10.61 10.54 -0.10
N LYS A 14 -10.40 9.45 -0.83
CA LYS A 14 -10.98 8.13 -0.50
C LYS A 14 -10.32 7.42 0.68
N ILE A 15 -9.07 7.73 0.99
CA ILE A 15 -8.28 6.98 1.98
C ILE A 15 -8.27 7.72 3.31
N THR A 16 -8.63 6.99 4.37
CA THR A 16 -8.48 7.47 5.75
C THR A 16 -7.61 6.50 6.53
N ILE A 17 -6.46 6.96 7.01
CA ILE A 17 -5.58 6.18 7.89
C ILE A 17 -6.14 6.26 9.31
N LEU A 18 -6.51 5.11 9.86
CA LEU A 18 -7.12 5.03 11.18
C LEU A 18 -6.06 4.96 12.29
N LYS A 19 -5.01 4.17 12.06
CA LYS A 19 -3.91 3.96 13.01
C LYS A 19 -2.75 3.23 12.36
N MET A 20 -1.64 3.16 13.06
CA MET A 20 -0.51 2.31 12.69
C MET A 20 -0.84 0.82 12.93
N ALA A 21 -0.12 -0.10 12.29
CA ALA A 21 -0.34 -1.55 12.42
C ALA A 21 -0.13 -2.07 13.87
N ASP A 22 0.68 -1.38 14.64
CA ASP A 22 0.95 -1.66 16.06
C ASP A 22 -0.01 -0.93 17.03
N ASN A 23 -1.15 -0.45 16.52
CA ASN A 23 -2.21 0.29 17.22
C ASN A 23 -1.85 1.70 17.70
N ARG A 24 -0.62 2.20 17.46
CA ARG A 24 -0.30 3.60 17.74
C ARG A 24 -1.13 4.54 16.85
N PRO A 25 -1.50 5.73 17.34
CA PRO A 25 -2.19 6.71 16.51
C PRO A 25 -1.31 7.13 15.33
N PHE A 26 -1.94 7.37 14.18
CA PHE A 26 -1.31 8.04 13.06
C PHE A 26 -1.35 9.55 13.30
N ASP A 27 -0.23 10.22 13.10
CA ASP A 27 -0.10 11.66 13.31
C ASP A 27 0.38 12.31 12.01
N GLU A 28 -0.48 13.07 11.37
CA GLU A 28 -0.20 13.73 10.08
C GLU A 28 0.94 14.74 10.15
N ASN A 29 1.28 15.23 11.35
CA ASN A 29 2.38 16.18 11.57
C ASN A 29 3.75 15.52 11.77
N LYS A 30 3.80 14.18 11.79
CA LYS A 30 5.05 13.44 11.94
C LYS A 30 5.66 13.05 10.61
N THR A 31 6.98 12.98 10.60
CA THR A 31 7.73 12.41 9.50
C THR A 31 7.82 10.89 9.66
N TYR A 32 7.54 10.16 8.59
CA TYR A 32 7.58 8.70 8.56
C TYR A 32 8.61 8.22 7.53
N LYS A 33 9.27 7.10 7.85
CA LYS A 33 10.06 6.35 6.88
C LYS A 33 9.12 5.44 6.11
N VAL A 34 9.15 5.53 4.79
CA VAL A 34 8.27 4.77 3.89
C VAL A 34 9.12 3.83 3.04
N ALA A 35 8.79 2.54 3.04
CA ALA A 35 9.39 1.57 2.15
C ALA A 35 8.64 1.53 0.81
N LEU A 36 9.37 1.70 -0.28
CA LEU A 36 8.84 1.70 -1.64
C LEU A 36 9.73 0.85 -2.55
N ASN A 37 9.17 0.32 -3.63
CA ASN A 37 9.99 -0.24 -4.69
C ASN A 37 10.66 0.88 -5.51
N SER A 38 11.69 0.53 -6.29
CA SER A 38 12.46 1.50 -7.08
C SER A 38 11.60 2.27 -8.09
N TYR A 39 10.62 1.62 -8.72
CA TYR A 39 9.70 2.28 -9.65
C TYR A 39 8.95 3.45 -8.97
N ARG A 40 8.34 3.20 -7.82
CA ARG A 40 7.62 4.24 -7.05
C ARG A 40 8.58 5.27 -6.47
N GLY A 41 9.70 4.82 -5.93
CA GLY A 41 10.72 5.71 -5.33
C GLY A 41 11.35 6.68 -6.35
N ASN A 42 11.41 6.30 -7.61
CA ASN A 42 11.90 7.15 -8.70
C ASN A 42 10.80 8.02 -9.36
N GLY A 43 9.62 8.09 -8.78
CA GLY A 43 8.51 8.92 -9.26
C GLY A 43 7.52 8.21 -10.18
N GLY A 44 7.72 6.91 -10.42
CA GLY A 44 6.83 6.11 -11.26
C GLY A 44 5.39 6.06 -10.73
N GLY A 45 4.42 6.25 -11.62
CA GLY A 45 3.00 6.30 -11.28
C GLY A 45 2.59 7.54 -10.49
N GLU A 46 3.43 8.58 -10.48
CA GLU A 46 3.14 9.90 -9.91
C GLU A 46 2.73 9.93 -8.42
N LEU A 47 2.93 8.81 -7.70
CA LEU A 47 2.57 8.69 -6.28
C LEU A 47 3.28 9.74 -5.42
N LEU A 48 4.59 9.90 -5.61
CA LEU A 48 5.40 10.85 -4.85
C LEU A 48 5.33 12.26 -5.41
N THR A 49 5.23 12.41 -6.72
CA THR A 49 5.24 13.72 -7.37
C THR A 49 3.88 14.40 -7.29
N LYS A 50 2.86 13.90 -7.96
CA LYS A 50 1.51 14.46 -7.88
C LYS A 50 0.81 14.15 -6.57
N GLY A 51 0.93 12.91 -6.09
CA GLY A 51 0.27 12.48 -4.86
C GLY A 51 0.81 13.14 -3.60
N ALA A 52 2.12 13.11 -3.40
CA ALA A 52 2.78 13.69 -2.22
C ALA A 52 3.35 15.09 -2.45
N GLY A 53 3.25 15.65 -3.66
CA GLY A 53 3.73 17.01 -3.97
C GLY A 53 5.25 17.17 -3.92
N ILE A 54 6.02 16.10 -4.06
CA ILE A 54 7.49 16.16 -4.01
C ILE A 54 8.02 16.42 -5.43
N PRO A 55 8.78 17.50 -5.66
CA PRO A 55 9.40 17.74 -6.95
C PRO A 55 10.27 16.56 -7.40
N GLN A 56 10.25 16.24 -8.71
CA GLN A 56 10.97 15.10 -9.28
C GLN A 56 12.48 15.15 -8.98
N ASP A 57 13.09 16.32 -9.02
CA ASP A 57 14.51 16.54 -8.75
C ASP A 57 14.88 16.39 -7.26
N GLU A 58 13.90 16.45 -6.34
CA GLU A 58 14.11 16.24 -4.91
C GLU A 58 14.00 14.77 -4.48
N LEU A 59 13.41 13.88 -5.29
CA LEU A 59 13.16 12.49 -4.89
C LEU A 59 14.43 11.78 -4.46
N LYS A 60 15.52 11.94 -5.20
CA LYS A 60 16.79 11.27 -4.91
C LYS A 60 17.38 11.68 -3.55
N SER A 61 17.27 12.95 -3.18
CA SER A 61 17.78 13.47 -1.90
C SER A 61 16.99 12.99 -0.69
N ARG A 62 15.77 12.50 -0.90
CA ARG A 62 14.92 11.96 0.16
C ARG A 62 15.12 10.47 0.44
N ILE A 63 15.94 9.79 -0.39
CA ILE A 63 16.26 8.38 -0.18
C ILE A 63 17.25 8.26 0.97
N ILE A 64 16.83 7.61 2.04
CA ILE A 64 17.67 7.38 3.24
C ILE A 64 18.39 6.04 3.21
N HIS A 65 17.88 5.09 2.42
CA HIS A 65 18.47 3.77 2.23
C HIS A 65 17.98 3.16 0.93
N SER A 66 18.86 2.44 0.24
CA SER A 66 18.53 1.66 -0.95
C SER A 66 19.23 0.33 -0.88
N THR A 67 18.55 -0.74 -1.29
CA THR A 67 19.14 -2.08 -1.38
C THR A 67 19.92 -2.24 -2.70
N ASP A 68 20.94 -3.07 -2.69
CA ASP A 68 21.76 -3.41 -3.88
C ASP A 68 21.08 -4.45 -4.78
N LYS A 69 20.15 -5.23 -4.25
CA LYS A 69 19.35 -6.22 -4.95
C LYS A 69 17.91 -5.77 -5.09
N ASP A 70 17.20 -6.33 -6.08
CA ASP A 70 15.79 -6.09 -6.25
C ASP A 70 14.91 -6.82 -5.20
N LEU A 71 13.65 -6.43 -5.08
CA LEU A 71 12.73 -7.03 -4.13
C LEU A 71 12.55 -8.54 -4.36
N ARG A 72 12.58 -8.99 -5.62
CA ARG A 72 12.43 -10.40 -5.98
C ARG A 72 13.54 -11.25 -5.39
N TYR A 73 14.79 -10.77 -5.39
CA TYR A 73 15.90 -11.46 -4.77
C TYR A 73 15.62 -11.74 -3.28
N TYR A 74 15.18 -10.73 -2.52
CA TYR A 74 14.88 -10.88 -1.09
C TYR A 74 13.68 -11.81 -0.84
N MET A 75 12.66 -11.73 -1.68
CA MET A 75 11.51 -12.66 -1.62
C MET A 75 11.94 -14.11 -1.81
N ILE A 76 12.82 -14.38 -2.80
CA ILE A 76 13.35 -15.72 -3.04
C ILE A 76 14.15 -16.23 -1.83
N GLN A 77 15.02 -15.38 -1.24
CA GLN A 77 15.78 -15.77 -0.05
C GLN A 77 14.85 -16.08 1.13
N TYR A 78 13.84 -15.26 1.35
CA TYR A 78 12.84 -15.47 2.40
C TYR A 78 12.08 -16.80 2.22
N ILE A 79 11.63 -17.09 1.00
CA ILE A 79 10.93 -18.35 0.69
C ILE A 79 11.84 -19.56 0.91
N LYS A 80 13.11 -19.49 0.50
CA LYS A 80 14.10 -20.54 0.72
C LYS A 80 14.32 -20.82 2.21
N GLU A 81 14.40 -19.77 3.01
CA GLU A 81 14.59 -19.87 4.46
C GLU A 81 13.37 -20.49 5.15
N LYS A 82 12.16 -20.07 4.77
CA LYS A 82 10.91 -20.58 5.37
C LYS A 82 10.48 -21.95 4.87
N GLY A 83 10.88 -22.33 3.66
CA GLY A 83 10.49 -23.57 3.00
C GLY A 83 9.06 -23.54 2.51
N VAL A 84 8.08 -23.61 3.40
CA VAL A 84 6.64 -23.50 3.08
C VAL A 84 6.08 -22.19 3.61
N LEU A 85 5.35 -21.48 2.75
CA LEU A 85 4.64 -20.26 3.12
C LEU A 85 3.14 -20.55 3.27
N SER A 86 2.57 -20.08 4.36
CA SER A 86 1.13 -20.09 4.61
C SER A 86 0.66 -18.67 4.92
N PRO A 87 0.54 -17.81 3.89
CA PRO A 87 0.18 -16.41 4.10
C PRO A 87 -1.24 -16.29 4.63
N GLN A 88 -1.42 -15.41 5.61
CA GLN A 88 -2.72 -15.07 6.17
C GLN A 88 -3.05 -13.61 5.84
N PRO A 89 -4.34 -13.28 5.59
CA PRO A 89 -4.76 -11.90 5.40
C PRO A 89 -4.41 -11.04 6.61
N LEU A 90 -3.76 -9.90 6.39
CA LEU A 90 -3.40 -8.98 7.48
C LEU A 90 -4.57 -8.15 7.98
N ASN A 91 -5.66 -8.08 7.23
CA ASN A 91 -6.88 -7.31 7.55
C ASN A 91 -6.59 -5.85 7.94
N GLN A 92 -5.63 -5.25 7.25
CA GLN A 92 -5.17 -3.88 7.54
C GLN A 92 -5.91 -2.80 6.78
N TRP A 93 -6.78 -3.19 5.85
CA TRP A 93 -7.58 -2.24 5.09
C TRP A 93 -8.92 -2.83 4.69
N GLN A 94 -9.89 -1.98 4.42
CA GLN A 94 -11.19 -2.36 3.88
C GLN A 94 -11.79 -1.25 3.04
N MET A 95 -12.62 -1.64 2.08
CA MET A 95 -13.46 -0.69 1.35
C MET A 95 -14.76 -0.45 2.13
N ILE A 96 -15.22 0.79 2.12
CA ILE A 96 -16.47 1.21 2.74
C ILE A 96 -17.29 2.08 1.78
N PRO A 97 -18.63 2.15 1.91
CA PRO A 97 -19.47 1.34 2.80
C PRO A 97 -19.53 -0.13 2.36
N GLN A 98 -19.53 -1.06 3.31
CA GLN A 98 -19.47 -2.49 3.00
C GLN A 98 -20.73 -3.04 2.33
N ASP A 99 -21.88 -2.44 2.60
CA ASP A 99 -23.15 -2.77 1.92
C ASP A 99 -23.12 -2.50 0.41
N TRP A 100 -22.27 -1.61 -0.06
CA TRP A 100 -22.01 -1.36 -1.48
C TRP A 100 -20.90 -2.25 -2.04
N THR A 101 -19.78 -2.30 -1.32
CA THR A 101 -18.54 -2.89 -1.85
C THR A 101 -18.54 -4.42 -1.80
N ARG A 102 -19.16 -5.03 -0.80
CA ARG A 102 -19.21 -6.49 -0.68
C ARG A 102 -20.02 -7.14 -1.82
N PRO A 103 -21.27 -6.73 -2.13
CA PRO A 103 -22.01 -7.30 -3.25
C PRO A 103 -21.34 -7.05 -4.61
N ALA A 104 -20.67 -5.90 -4.77
CA ALA A 104 -19.92 -5.61 -5.99
C ALA A 104 -18.72 -6.56 -6.15
N ALA A 105 -17.94 -6.79 -5.09
CA ALA A 105 -16.82 -7.71 -5.11
C ALA A 105 -17.24 -9.16 -5.37
N GLU A 106 -18.33 -9.61 -4.74
CA GLU A 106 -18.90 -10.95 -4.96
C GLU A 106 -19.33 -11.15 -6.40
N ARG A 107 -20.05 -10.16 -6.99
CA ARG A 107 -20.44 -10.18 -8.40
C ARG A 107 -19.25 -10.25 -9.34
N ASP A 108 -18.23 -9.40 -9.10
CA ASP A 108 -17.04 -9.32 -9.94
C ASP A 108 -16.20 -10.61 -9.83
N CYS A 109 -16.08 -11.17 -8.64
CA CYS A 109 -15.42 -12.45 -8.40
C CYS A 109 -16.11 -13.58 -9.15
N LYS A 110 -17.44 -13.66 -9.06
CA LYS A 110 -18.25 -14.64 -9.81
C LYS A 110 -18.09 -14.46 -11.34
N PHE A 111 -18.07 -13.23 -11.82
CA PHE A 111 -17.89 -12.94 -13.24
C PHE A 111 -16.50 -13.37 -13.75
N LEU A 112 -15.44 -13.09 -12.98
CA LEU A 112 -14.05 -13.36 -13.37
C LEU A 112 -13.64 -14.82 -13.19
N PHE A 113 -14.12 -15.48 -12.14
CA PHE A 113 -13.65 -16.79 -11.72
C PHE A 113 -14.73 -17.88 -11.73
N GLY A 114 -15.98 -17.54 -11.97
CA GLY A 114 -17.09 -18.49 -12.04
C GLY A 114 -17.55 -19.06 -10.68
N GLU A 115 -17.13 -18.43 -9.59
CA GLU A 115 -17.44 -18.87 -8.22
C GLU A 115 -18.39 -17.91 -7.49
#